data_5e41035818f4df66139206d04e00822f
#
_entry.id   5e41035818f4df66139206d04e00822f
#
_cell.length_a   1.000
_cell.length_b   1.000
_cell.length_c   1.000
_cell.angle_alpha   90.00
_cell.angle_beta   90.00
_cell.angle_gamma   90.00
#
_symmetry.space_group_name_H-M   'P 1'
#
loop_
_entity.id
_entity.type
_entity.pdbx_description
1 polymer ?
#
loop_
_entity_poly.entity_id
_entity_poly.type
_entity_poly.pdbx_seq_one_letter_code
_entity_poly.pdbx_strand_id
1 'polypeptide(L)'
;VEVFRSVVDRFSENENRMINSWTYGQYMKSFIEPGNTLRMLHASNGNRGLIEINEERPYRFVYTLKDALGNTLKVRFTVYGKRTEIKPVEHREKYIFHWDKVNILQEPGLNLVIPRGMLYDDAYLNYAVRADSGDIAFTYQLNDTRIPLHGRCELSIGLRRRPLEDMTKYYVAGVGSRGKKYSIGGKYEDGFMKTTIRELGTYTVAIDTVPPKITPLNPKQWGSTGRIVFKAKDEETG
;
A
#
# COMPACT_ATOMS: atom_id res chain seq x y z
N VAL A 1 -5.45 -17.68 -0.75
CA VAL A 1 -4.84 -17.55 0.58
C VAL A 1 -3.80 -16.43 0.58
N GLU A 2 -2.94 -16.36 -0.44
CA GLU A 2 -1.91 -15.31 -0.54
C GLU A 2 -2.48 -13.91 -0.80
N VAL A 3 -3.53 -13.80 -1.61
CA VAL A 3 -4.21 -12.53 -1.86
C VAL A 3 -4.88 -12.01 -0.57
N PHE A 4 -5.48 -12.90 0.20
CA PHE A 4 -6.09 -12.57 1.48
C PHE A 4 -5.04 -12.12 2.50
N ARG A 5 -3.94 -12.86 2.61
CA ARG A 5 -2.80 -12.51 3.47
C ARG A 5 -2.22 -11.13 3.12
N SER A 6 -2.02 -10.86 1.83
CA SER A 6 -1.52 -9.56 1.34
C SER A 6 -2.45 -8.40 1.69
N VAL A 7 -3.77 -8.59 1.63
CA VAL A 7 -4.76 -7.58 1.99
C VAL A 7 -4.78 -7.34 3.51
N VAL A 8 -4.78 -8.40 4.29
CA VAL A 8 -4.75 -8.32 5.76
C VAL A 8 -3.48 -7.63 6.25
N ASP A 9 -2.33 -8.00 5.74
CA ASP A 9 -1.04 -7.39 6.12
C ASP A 9 -0.99 -5.90 5.76
N ARG A 10 -1.57 -5.50 4.63
CA ARG A 10 -1.62 -4.10 4.21
C ARG A 10 -2.60 -3.26 5.02
N PHE A 11 -3.71 -3.82 5.45
CA PHE A 11 -4.65 -3.11 6.32
C PHE A 11 -4.10 -2.90 7.74
N SER A 12 -3.31 -3.83 8.26
CA SER A 12 -2.67 -3.67 9.56
C SER A 12 -1.59 -2.57 9.55
N GLU A 13 -0.94 -2.32 8.43
CA GLU A 13 -0.01 -1.20 8.26
C GLU A 13 -0.71 0.16 8.30
N ASN A 14 -1.95 0.25 7.81
CA ASN A 14 -2.71 1.50 7.76
C ASN A 14 -3.25 1.97 9.12
N GLU A 15 -3.31 1.12 10.12
CA GLU A 15 -3.83 1.49 11.45
C GLU A 15 -2.78 2.14 12.37
N ASN A 16 -1.68 2.67 11.83
CA ASN A 16 -0.60 3.39 12.54
C ASN A 16 0.03 2.62 13.72
N ARG A 17 -0.21 1.34 13.80
CA ARG A 17 0.46 0.49 14.76
C ARG A 17 1.38 -0.44 13.98
N MET A 18 2.67 -0.20 14.10
CA MET A 18 3.69 -1.18 13.76
C MET A 18 3.53 -2.38 14.70
N ILE A 19 2.43 -3.08 14.54
CA ILE A 19 2.27 -4.37 15.16
C ILE A 19 3.07 -5.30 14.29
N ASN A 20 4.21 -5.70 14.83
CA ASN A 20 5.03 -6.71 14.20
C ASN A 20 4.16 -7.96 14.03
N SER A 21 3.66 -8.18 12.83
CA SER A 21 2.76 -9.28 12.49
C SER A 21 3.34 -10.66 12.87
N TRP A 22 4.66 -10.76 12.91
CA TRP A 22 5.38 -11.96 13.35
C TRP A 22 5.31 -12.19 14.87
N THR A 23 5.24 -11.12 15.66
CA THR A 23 5.22 -11.21 17.12
C THR A 23 3.80 -11.36 17.67
N TYR A 24 2.82 -10.70 17.04
CA TYR A 24 1.45 -10.62 17.57
C TYR A 24 0.41 -11.33 16.70
N GLY A 25 0.81 -11.96 15.59
CA GLY A 25 -0.09 -12.59 14.63
C GLY A 25 -0.66 -11.62 13.62
N GLN A 26 -1.55 -12.12 12.78
CA GLN A 26 -2.20 -11.34 11.73
C GLN A 26 -3.56 -10.84 12.22
N TYR A 27 -3.88 -9.60 11.89
CA TYR A 27 -5.18 -9.01 12.15
C TYR A 27 -6.10 -9.20 10.95
N MET A 28 -7.33 -9.53 11.22
CA MET A 28 -8.37 -9.65 10.20
C MET A 28 -9.57 -8.81 10.62
N LYS A 29 -10.04 -7.94 9.72
CA LYS A 29 -11.28 -7.22 9.92
C LYS A 29 -12.46 -8.20 9.89
N SER A 30 -13.41 -8.00 10.78
CA SER A 30 -14.64 -8.81 10.84
C SER A 30 -15.79 -8.20 10.03
N PHE A 31 -15.52 -7.17 9.26
CA PHE A 31 -16.47 -6.55 8.33
C PHE A 31 -15.84 -6.43 6.93
N ILE A 32 -16.69 -6.23 5.92
CA ILE A 32 -16.29 -6.11 4.53
C ILE A 32 -16.41 -4.63 4.13
N GLU A 33 -15.31 -4.03 3.70
CA GLU A 33 -15.31 -2.66 3.21
C GLU A 33 -16.20 -2.53 1.95
N PRO A 34 -16.80 -1.36 1.68
CA PRO A 34 -17.75 -1.18 0.57
C PRO A 34 -17.13 -1.48 -0.80
N GLY A 35 -15.87 -1.18 -1.00
CA GLY A 35 -15.11 -1.44 -2.23
C GLY A 35 -14.42 -2.80 -2.26
N ASN A 36 -14.58 -3.65 -1.26
CA ASN A 36 -13.92 -4.94 -1.20
C ASN A 36 -14.58 -5.95 -2.16
N THR A 37 -13.82 -6.45 -3.13
CA THR A 37 -14.28 -7.38 -4.17
C THR A 37 -13.84 -8.82 -3.95
N LEU A 38 -13.28 -9.15 -2.78
CA LEU A 38 -12.81 -10.51 -2.47
C LEU A 38 -13.98 -11.48 -2.36
N ARG A 39 -14.11 -12.39 -3.31
CA ARG A 39 -15.22 -13.35 -3.41
C ARG A 39 -15.28 -14.37 -2.26
N MET A 40 -14.21 -14.50 -1.48
CA MET A 40 -14.17 -15.40 -0.31
C MET A 40 -14.77 -14.79 0.96
N LEU A 41 -15.05 -13.49 0.96
CA LEU A 41 -15.64 -12.80 2.09
C LEU A 41 -17.16 -12.73 1.90
N HIS A 42 -17.91 -13.28 2.85
CA HIS A 42 -19.36 -13.27 2.85
C HIS A 42 -19.89 -12.73 4.16
N ALA A 43 -20.81 -11.78 4.10
CA ALA A 43 -21.57 -11.31 5.24
C ALA A 43 -23.01 -11.82 5.13
N SER A 44 -23.54 -12.42 6.20
CA SER A 44 -24.92 -12.90 6.26
C SER A 44 -25.92 -11.80 6.62
N ASN A 45 -25.43 -10.69 7.21
CA ASN A 45 -26.27 -9.52 7.48
C ASN A 45 -26.17 -8.51 6.34
N GLY A 46 -27.20 -7.70 6.12
CA GLY A 46 -27.22 -6.65 5.10
C GLY A 46 -26.23 -5.50 5.33
N ASN A 47 -25.53 -5.48 6.46
CA ASN A 47 -24.58 -4.42 6.86
C ASN A 47 -23.11 -4.86 6.78
N ARG A 48 -22.78 -5.72 5.83
CA ARG A 48 -21.42 -6.18 5.53
C ARG A 48 -20.59 -6.64 6.76
N GLY A 49 -21.24 -7.24 7.76
CA GLY A 49 -20.57 -7.68 8.98
C GLY A 49 -20.43 -6.61 10.07
N LEU A 50 -20.84 -5.37 9.82
CA LEU A 50 -20.95 -4.36 10.87
C LEU A 50 -22.06 -4.70 11.84
N ILE A 51 -21.82 -4.51 13.12
CA ILE A 51 -22.76 -4.81 14.19
C ILE A 51 -23.08 -3.53 14.93
N GLU A 52 -24.35 -3.15 14.90
CA GLU A 52 -24.85 -1.97 15.61
C GLU A 52 -25.05 -2.32 17.08
N ILE A 53 -24.37 -1.60 17.96
CA ILE A 53 -24.54 -1.67 19.42
C ILE A 53 -25.26 -0.41 19.84
N ASN A 54 -26.59 -0.44 19.79
CA ASN A 54 -27.49 0.71 20.01
C ASN A 54 -28.30 0.62 21.32
N GLU A 55 -28.17 -0.47 22.06
CA GLU A 55 -28.88 -0.69 23.33
C GLU A 55 -27.89 -0.97 24.47
N GLU A 56 -28.26 -0.60 25.69
CA GLU A 56 -27.52 -0.90 26.92
C GLU A 56 -27.81 -2.33 27.39
N ARG A 57 -27.28 -3.31 26.65
CA ARG A 57 -27.40 -4.74 26.96
C ARG A 57 -26.13 -5.50 26.60
N PRO A 58 -25.97 -6.73 27.08
CA PRO A 58 -24.87 -7.58 26.66
C PRO A 58 -25.09 -8.10 25.23
N TYR A 59 -24.04 -7.96 24.40
CA TYR A 59 -23.92 -8.54 23.07
C TYR A 59 -22.89 -9.67 23.12
N ARG A 60 -23.33 -10.89 22.83
CA ARG A 60 -22.46 -12.07 22.88
C ARG A 60 -21.91 -12.38 21.50
N PHE A 61 -20.59 -12.46 21.41
CA PHE A 61 -19.86 -12.76 20.19
C PHE A 61 -19.24 -14.15 20.26
N VAL A 62 -19.28 -14.86 19.14
CA VAL A 62 -18.59 -16.13 18.96
C VAL A 62 -17.83 -16.10 17.65
N TYR A 63 -16.51 -16.13 17.72
CA TYR A 63 -15.66 -16.36 16.55
C TYR A 63 -15.38 -17.85 16.46
N THR A 64 -15.66 -18.42 15.30
CA THR A 64 -15.34 -19.82 14.99
C THR A 64 -14.25 -19.83 13.94
N LEU A 65 -13.06 -20.29 14.31
CA LEU A 65 -11.94 -20.47 13.40
C LEU A 65 -11.85 -21.94 13.04
N LYS A 66 -11.65 -22.22 11.75
CA LYS A 66 -11.50 -23.57 11.23
C LYS A 66 -10.27 -23.62 10.35
N ASP A 67 -9.37 -24.59 10.60
CA ASP A 67 -8.21 -24.80 9.74
C ASP A 67 -8.58 -25.65 8.50
N ALA A 68 -7.58 -25.85 7.61
CA ALA A 68 -7.75 -26.63 6.39
C ALA A 68 -8.02 -28.12 6.65
N LEU A 69 -7.67 -28.63 7.83
CA LEU A 69 -7.90 -30.02 8.25
C LEU A 69 -9.21 -30.20 9.00
N GLY A 70 -9.95 -29.11 9.23
CA GLY A 70 -11.24 -29.14 9.88
C GLY A 70 -11.22 -28.95 11.40
N ASN A 71 -10.04 -28.76 12.01
CA ASN A 71 -9.95 -28.43 13.43
C ASN A 71 -10.61 -27.10 13.71
N THR A 72 -11.32 -27.00 14.82
CA THR A 72 -12.15 -25.84 15.11
C THR A 72 -11.80 -25.26 16.47
N LEU A 73 -11.56 -23.94 16.49
CA LEU A 73 -11.43 -23.13 17.70
C LEU A 73 -12.62 -22.17 17.80
N LYS A 74 -13.19 -22.04 18.99
CA LYS A 74 -14.24 -21.04 19.26
C LYS A 74 -13.79 -20.07 20.34
N VAL A 75 -13.73 -18.79 19.97
CA VAL A 75 -13.49 -17.68 20.91
C VAL A 75 -14.81 -17.01 21.23
N ARG A 76 -15.13 -16.88 22.52
CA ARG A 76 -16.37 -16.25 23.01
C ARG A 76 -16.02 -15.06 23.88
N PHE A 77 -16.74 -13.96 23.67
CA PHE A 77 -16.64 -12.78 24.52
C PHE A 77 -17.97 -12.02 24.53
N THR A 78 -18.13 -11.12 25.48
CA THR A 78 -19.31 -10.28 25.62
C THR A 78 -18.88 -8.82 25.60
N VAL A 79 -19.56 -8.02 24.80
CA VAL A 79 -19.45 -6.56 24.79
C VAL A 79 -20.72 -6.01 25.42
N TYR A 80 -20.59 -5.08 26.36
CA TYR A 80 -21.72 -4.40 26.95
C TYR A 80 -21.94 -3.07 26.22
N GLY A 81 -23.13 -2.91 25.65
CA GLY A 81 -23.56 -1.65 25.08
C GLY A 81 -23.61 -0.57 26.16
N LYS A 82 -23.09 0.60 25.84
CA LYS A 82 -23.15 1.78 26.72
C LYS A 82 -23.58 2.98 25.88
N ARG A 83 -24.60 3.70 26.36
CA ARG A 83 -24.99 4.95 25.71
C ARG A 83 -23.87 5.96 25.89
N THR A 84 -23.27 6.38 24.79
CA THR A 84 -22.19 7.36 24.76
C THR A 84 -22.43 8.29 23.58
N GLU A 85 -22.24 9.57 23.78
CA GLU A 85 -22.23 10.53 22.68
C GLU A 85 -20.98 10.29 21.82
N ILE A 86 -21.20 9.82 20.60
CA ILE A 86 -20.13 9.63 19.61
C ILE A 86 -19.98 10.93 18.86
N LYS A 87 -18.88 11.62 19.09
CA LYS A 87 -18.54 12.81 18.28
C LYS A 87 -18.21 12.38 16.87
N PRO A 88 -18.79 13.02 15.83
CA PRO A 88 -18.42 12.75 14.45
C PRO A 88 -16.92 13.00 14.25
N VAL A 89 -16.28 12.17 13.46
CA VAL A 89 -14.91 12.43 13.02
C VAL A 89 -14.96 13.63 12.08
N GLU A 90 -14.30 14.72 12.44
CA GLU A 90 -14.15 15.86 11.54
C GLU A 90 -13.04 15.57 10.54
N HIS A 91 -13.40 15.50 9.28
CA HIS A 91 -12.45 15.36 8.18
C HIS A 91 -12.01 16.74 7.71
N ARG A 92 -10.72 17.03 7.79
CA ARG A 92 -10.09 18.30 7.40
C ARG A 92 -9.14 18.14 6.21
N GLU A 93 -9.09 16.95 5.66
CA GLU A 93 -8.21 16.61 4.57
C GLU A 93 -8.62 17.36 3.29
N LYS A 94 -7.62 17.90 2.57
CA LYS A 94 -7.82 18.63 1.32
C LYS A 94 -8.43 17.75 0.22
N TYR A 95 -8.07 16.48 0.20
CA TYR A 95 -8.49 15.51 -0.81
C TYR A 95 -9.16 14.32 -0.18
N ILE A 96 -10.33 13.98 -0.71
CA ILE A 96 -11.08 12.77 -0.38
C ILE A 96 -11.23 11.99 -1.68
N PHE A 97 -10.76 10.76 -1.70
CA PHE A 97 -10.92 9.84 -2.81
C PHE A 97 -12.03 8.84 -2.48
N HIS A 98 -13.01 8.74 -3.37
CA HIS A 98 -14.15 7.85 -3.20
C HIS A 98 -13.90 6.49 -3.85
N TRP A 99 -14.23 5.42 -3.15
CA TRP A 99 -14.05 4.06 -3.64
C TRP A 99 -14.89 3.74 -4.89
N ASP A 100 -16.04 4.37 -5.05
CA ASP A 100 -17.02 4.13 -6.11
C ASP A 100 -16.93 5.12 -7.27
N LYS A 101 -15.94 6.00 -7.28
CA LYS A 101 -15.73 7.01 -8.33
C LYS A 101 -14.36 6.92 -8.96
N VAL A 102 -14.19 7.56 -10.10
CA VAL A 102 -12.88 7.91 -10.64
C VAL A 102 -12.33 9.07 -9.82
N ASN A 103 -11.12 8.94 -9.33
CA ASN A 103 -10.43 9.98 -8.59
C ASN A 103 -9.24 10.47 -9.40
N ILE A 104 -9.13 11.78 -9.55
CA ILE A 104 -8.06 12.45 -10.27
C ILE A 104 -7.45 13.50 -9.35
N LEU A 105 -6.14 13.40 -9.16
CA LEU A 105 -5.35 14.40 -8.45
C LEU A 105 -4.39 15.05 -9.44
N GLN A 106 -4.61 16.33 -9.71
CA GLN A 106 -3.73 17.16 -10.53
C GLN A 106 -3.19 18.30 -9.68
N GLU A 107 -1.90 18.28 -9.47
CA GLU A 107 -1.16 19.31 -8.77
C GLU A 107 0.09 19.68 -9.60
N PRO A 108 0.72 20.83 -9.36
CA PRO A 108 1.93 21.19 -10.09
C PRO A 108 2.99 20.07 -10.05
N GLY A 109 3.30 19.49 -11.21
CA GLY A 109 4.23 18.38 -11.35
C GLY A 109 3.71 17.02 -10.87
N LEU A 110 2.41 16.85 -10.63
CA LEU A 110 1.80 15.58 -10.25
C LEU A 110 0.51 15.33 -11.00
N ASN A 111 0.40 14.15 -11.60
CA ASN A 111 -0.88 13.63 -12.09
C ASN A 111 -1.07 12.20 -11.56
N LEU A 112 -2.19 11.95 -10.91
CA LEU A 112 -2.59 10.65 -10.41
C LEU A 112 -4.02 10.36 -10.86
N VAL A 113 -4.23 9.21 -11.46
CA VAL A 113 -5.56 8.74 -11.88
C VAL A 113 -5.84 7.40 -11.21
N ILE A 114 -6.91 7.35 -10.43
CA ILE A 114 -7.38 6.14 -9.76
C ILE A 114 -8.76 5.80 -10.34
N PRO A 115 -8.85 4.75 -11.18
CA PRO A 115 -10.13 4.31 -11.71
C PRO A 115 -11.11 3.90 -10.61
N ARG A 116 -12.39 3.94 -10.95
CA ARG A 116 -13.47 3.47 -10.07
C ARG A 116 -13.20 2.04 -9.58
N GLY A 117 -13.44 1.80 -8.29
CA GLY A 117 -13.31 0.48 -7.68
C GLY A 117 -11.88 0.04 -7.39
N MET A 118 -10.91 0.96 -7.45
CA MET A 118 -9.53 0.67 -7.06
C MET A 118 -9.27 0.81 -5.55
N LEU A 119 -10.14 1.50 -4.83
CA LEU A 119 -10.07 1.65 -3.38
C LEU A 119 -11.02 0.69 -2.66
N TYR A 120 -10.65 0.27 -1.46
CA TYR A 120 -11.48 -0.57 -0.59
C TYR A 120 -12.56 0.24 0.12
N ASP A 121 -12.25 1.49 0.45
CA ASP A 121 -13.11 2.44 1.13
C ASP A 121 -12.73 3.86 0.72
N ASP A 122 -13.48 4.85 1.16
CA ASP A 122 -13.11 6.25 0.97
C ASP A 122 -11.77 6.53 1.65
N ALA A 123 -10.90 7.25 0.96
CA ALA A 123 -9.57 7.60 1.44
C ALA A 123 -9.46 9.10 1.67
N TYR A 124 -9.20 9.48 2.89
CA TYR A 124 -8.95 10.85 3.33
C TYR A 124 -7.44 11.08 3.32
N LEU A 125 -6.96 11.91 2.38
CA LEU A 125 -5.53 12.00 2.09
C LEU A 125 -4.82 13.04 2.95
N ASN A 126 -3.86 12.61 3.73
CA ASN A 126 -2.90 13.49 4.39
C ASN A 126 -1.80 13.91 3.38
N TYR A 127 -2.22 14.70 2.38
CA TYR A 127 -1.39 15.13 1.26
C TYR A 127 -0.37 16.19 1.67
N ALA A 128 0.87 15.99 1.28
CA ALA A 128 1.94 16.97 1.47
C ALA A 128 2.93 16.95 0.31
N VAL A 129 3.55 18.10 0.05
CA VAL A 129 4.62 18.27 -0.95
C VAL A 129 5.86 18.82 -0.29
N ARG A 130 7.00 18.26 -0.61
CA ARG A 130 8.33 18.73 -0.16
C ARG A 130 9.28 18.81 -1.32
N ALA A 131 10.21 19.73 -1.24
CA ALA A 131 11.33 19.80 -2.16
C ALA A 131 12.51 20.51 -1.52
N ASP A 132 13.67 19.91 -1.66
CA ASP A 132 14.94 20.55 -1.36
C ASP A 132 15.52 21.21 -2.63
N SER A 133 16.51 22.11 -2.45
CA SER A 133 17.06 22.89 -3.56
C SER A 133 17.75 22.06 -4.64
N GLY A 134 18.23 20.87 -4.29
CA GLY A 134 18.92 19.94 -5.18
C GLY A 134 18.02 18.88 -5.84
N ASP A 135 16.76 18.80 -5.46
CA ASP A 135 15.87 17.72 -5.89
C ASP A 135 15.54 17.75 -7.37
N ILE A 136 15.54 16.57 -7.98
CA ILE A 136 15.18 16.32 -9.39
C ILE A 136 13.69 16.55 -9.61
N ALA A 137 12.86 16.19 -8.64
CA ALA A 137 11.42 16.36 -8.61
C ALA A 137 10.95 16.69 -7.19
N PHE A 138 9.73 17.15 -7.06
CA PHE A 138 9.09 17.22 -5.75
C PHE A 138 8.91 15.82 -5.16
N THR A 139 8.89 15.72 -3.84
CA THR A 139 8.45 14.54 -3.12
C THR A 139 6.99 14.74 -2.73
N TYR A 140 6.13 13.91 -3.27
CA TYR A 140 4.69 13.93 -3.03
C TYR A 140 4.30 12.85 -2.04
N GLN A 141 3.86 13.25 -0.87
CA GLN A 141 3.19 12.38 0.06
C GLN A 141 1.71 12.37 -0.32
N LEU A 142 1.23 11.28 -0.95
CA LEU A 142 -0.18 11.10 -1.29
C LEU A 142 -0.99 10.80 -0.02
N ASN A 143 -0.39 10.01 0.88
CA ASN A 143 -0.88 9.82 2.24
C ASN A 143 0.30 9.51 3.18
N ASP A 144 0.14 9.73 4.48
CA ASP A 144 1.14 9.43 5.51
C ASP A 144 1.22 7.93 5.79
N THR A 145 0.10 7.23 5.67
CA THR A 145 0.01 5.78 5.72
C THR A 145 -0.20 5.21 4.31
N ARG A 146 0.22 3.98 4.09
CA ARG A 146 0.02 3.33 2.80
C ARG A 146 -1.41 2.82 2.66
N ILE A 147 -2.12 3.29 1.65
CA ILE A 147 -3.45 2.80 1.30
C ILE A 147 -3.32 1.86 0.11
N PRO A 148 -3.64 0.57 0.24
CA PRO A 148 -3.55 -0.38 -0.86
C PRO A 148 -4.62 -0.11 -1.93
N LEU A 149 -4.27 -0.41 -3.17
CA LEU A 149 -5.16 -0.35 -4.32
C LEU A 149 -5.41 -1.78 -4.86
N HIS A 150 -6.60 -2.05 -5.36
CA HIS A 150 -6.93 -3.35 -5.97
C HIS A 150 -6.06 -3.68 -7.19
N GLY A 151 -5.63 -2.65 -7.91
CA GLY A 151 -4.85 -2.78 -9.13
C GLY A 151 -3.78 -1.71 -9.28
N ARG A 152 -3.27 -1.60 -10.48
CA ARG A 152 -2.29 -0.57 -10.85
C ARG A 152 -3.01 0.70 -11.28
N CYS A 153 -2.59 1.84 -10.74
CA CYS A 153 -3.12 3.16 -11.05
C CYS A 153 -2.01 4.05 -11.59
N GLU A 154 -2.33 4.91 -12.55
CA GLU A 154 -1.37 5.75 -13.25
C GLU A 154 -0.88 6.89 -12.36
N LEU A 155 0.44 7.05 -12.29
CA LEU A 155 1.13 8.14 -11.61
C LEU A 155 2.13 8.78 -12.55
N SER A 156 2.11 10.12 -12.65
CA SER A 156 3.09 10.90 -13.40
C SER A 156 3.68 11.98 -12.51
N ILE A 157 5.00 12.06 -12.46
CA ILE A 157 5.74 13.05 -11.67
C ILE A 157 6.62 13.88 -12.59
N GLY A 158 6.44 15.19 -12.59
CA GLY A 158 7.18 16.14 -13.39
C GLY A 158 8.60 16.36 -12.86
N LEU A 159 9.55 16.51 -13.78
CA LEU A 159 10.92 16.80 -13.45
C LEU A 159 11.13 18.31 -13.25
N ARG A 160 11.78 18.70 -12.16
CA ARG A 160 12.26 20.07 -11.91
C ARG A 160 13.63 20.32 -12.53
N ARG A 161 14.45 19.29 -12.57
CA ARG A 161 15.80 19.31 -13.10
C ARG A 161 16.09 18.05 -13.87
N ARG A 162 16.97 18.17 -14.87
CA ARG A 162 17.46 17.06 -15.68
C ARG A 162 19.00 17.10 -15.72
N PRO A 163 19.67 16.65 -14.64
CA PRO A 163 21.13 16.68 -14.58
C PRO A 163 21.80 15.68 -15.52
N LEU A 164 21.06 14.68 -16.02
CA LEU A 164 21.54 13.73 -17.03
C LEU A 164 20.66 13.82 -18.27
N GLU A 165 21.26 13.71 -19.45
CA GLU A 165 20.54 13.64 -20.73
C GLU A 165 19.89 12.28 -20.95
N ASP A 166 20.51 11.22 -20.42
CA ASP A 166 20.00 9.85 -20.52
C ASP A 166 18.79 9.64 -19.59
N MET A 167 17.61 9.77 -20.16
CA MET A 167 16.34 9.62 -19.43
C MET A 167 16.07 8.18 -18.95
N THR A 168 16.79 7.19 -19.48
CA THR A 168 16.63 5.78 -19.03
C THR A 168 17.14 5.55 -17.62
N LYS A 169 17.97 6.43 -17.10
CA LYS A 169 18.50 6.42 -15.73
C LYS A 169 17.55 6.98 -14.68
N TYR A 170 16.46 7.62 -15.12
CA TYR A 170 15.47 8.18 -14.22
C TYR A 170 14.39 7.15 -13.89
N TYR A 171 13.96 7.13 -12.65
CA TYR A 171 12.86 6.26 -12.22
C TYR A 171 12.00 6.94 -11.16
N VAL A 172 10.75 6.56 -11.07
CA VAL A 172 9.89 6.92 -9.94
C VAL A 172 10.31 6.08 -8.76
N ALA A 173 10.62 6.74 -7.66
CA ALA A 173 10.98 6.13 -6.40
C ALA A 173 9.84 6.24 -5.39
N GLY A 174 9.47 5.12 -4.78
CA GLY A 174 8.71 5.12 -3.55
C GLY A 174 9.63 5.47 -2.37
N VAL A 175 9.12 6.25 -1.43
CA VAL A 175 9.87 6.66 -0.23
C VAL A 175 9.29 5.93 0.97
N GLY A 176 10.07 5.01 1.52
CA GLY A 176 9.70 4.24 2.70
C GLY A 176 10.02 4.96 4.01
N SER A 177 9.84 4.25 5.12
CA SER A 177 10.22 4.71 6.44
C SER A 177 11.70 5.12 6.47
N ARG A 178 12.02 6.16 7.21
CA ARG A 178 13.37 6.72 7.33
C ARG A 178 13.93 7.30 6.02
N GLY A 179 13.07 7.63 5.04
CA GLY A 179 13.48 8.23 3.77
C GLY A 179 14.15 7.25 2.79
N LYS A 180 14.17 5.96 3.06
CA LYS A 180 14.74 4.97 2.14
C LYS A 180 13.93 4.94 0.84
N LYS A 181 14.59 5.14 -0.29
CA LYS A 181 14.00 5.05 -1.63
C LYS A 181 14.03 3.61 -2.14
N TYR A 182 13.02 3.25 -2.92
CA TYR A 182 12.94 1.98 -3.66
C TYR A 182 12.33 2.23 -5.04
N SER A 183 12.81 1.51 -6.04
CA SER A 183 12.38 1.73 -7.42
C SER A 183 10.95 1.25 -7.65
N ILE A 184 10.17 2.09 -8.32
CA ILE A 184 8.87 1.74 -8.91
C ILE A 184 9.02 1.57 -10.45
N GLY A 185 10.14 2.00 -11.02
CA GLY A 185 10.37 2.09 -12.45
C GLY A 185 9.74 3.33 -13.06
N GLY A 186 9.45 3.27 -14.35
CA GLY A 186 8.81 4.36 -15.09
C GLY A 186 9.48 4.67 -16.41
N LYS A 187 8.80 5.51 -17.20
CA LYS A 187 9.31 6.03 -18.48
C LYS A 187 9.17 7.54 -18.51
N TYR A 188 10.14 8.20 -19.12
CA TYR A 188 10.06 9.64 -19.36
C TYR A 188 9.23 9.92 -20.60
N GLU A 189 8.21 10.75 -20.45
CA GLU A 189 7.36 11.26 -21.55
C GLU A 189 6.88 12.68 -21.20
N ASP A 190 7.05 13.61 -22.13
CA ASP A 190 6.51 14.98 -22.07
C ASP A 190 6.80 15.74 -20.78
N GLY A 191 8.02 15.61 -20.25
CA GLY A 191 8.43 16.30 -19.03
C GLY A 191 8.11 15.55 -17.73
N PHE A 192 7.45 14.39 -17.81
CA PHE A 192 7.05 13.58 -16.67
C PHE A 192 7.70 12.19 -16.68
N MET A 193 8.00 11.70 -15.51
CA MET A 193 8.21 10.26 -15.28
C MET A 193 6.86 9.60 -15.02
N LYS A 194 6.42 8.73 -15.94
CA LYS A 194 5.14 8.02 -15.88
C LYS A 194 5.35 6.59 -15.41
N THR A 195 4.54 6.15 -14.47
CA THR A 195 4.56 4.79 -13.92
C THR A 195 3.17 4.36 -13.46
N THR A 196 3.08 3.18 -12.86
CA THR A 196 1.88 2.72 -12.18
C THR A 196 2.19 2.31 -10.74
N ILE A 197 1.30 2.66 -9.83
CA ILE A 197 1.39 2.35 -8.41
C ILE A 197 0.29 1.40 -7.96
N ARG A 198 0.49 0.70 -6.86
CA ARG A 198 -0.49 -0.20 -6.22
C ARG A 198 -0.86 0.22 -4.80
N GLU A 199 -0.36 1.33 -4.35
CA GLU A 199 -0.68 1.89 -3.03
C GLU A 199 -0.54 3.42 -3.07
N LEU A 200 -1.26 4.13 -2.21
CA LEU A 200 -1.03 5.55 -1.96
C LEU A 200 0.00 5.66 -0.85
N GLY A 201 1.11 6.27 -1.15
CA GLY A 201 2.23 6.45 -0.25
C GLY A 201 2.99 7.71 -0.60
N THR A 202 4.30 7.71 -0.42
CA THR A 202 5.16 8.84 -0.77
C THR A 202 6.02 8.51 -1.98
N TYR A 203 6.07 9.41 -2.96
CA TYR A 203 6.76 9.21 -4.23
C TYR A 203 7.56 10.42 -4.65
N THR A 204 8.66 10.18 -5.36
CA THR A 204 9.52 11.20 -5.99
C THR A 204 10.14 10.63 -7.25
N VAL A 205 11.05 11.38 -7.90
CA VAL A 205 11.92 10.84 -8.96
C VAL A 205 13.35 10.78 -8.45
N ALA A 206 14.03 9.71 -8.80
CA ALA A 206 15.45 9.52 -8.53
C ALA A 206 16.19 9.11 -9.80
N ILE A 207 17.53 9.12 -9.73
CA ILE A 207 18.42 8.69 -10.79
C ILE A 207 19.24 7.52 -10.28
N ASP A 208 19.38 6.50 -11.10
CA ASP A 208 20.31 5.40 -10.87
C ASP A 208 21.54 5.58 -11.80
N THR A 209 22.71 5.72 -11.19
CA THR A 209 24.00 5.80 -11.88
C THR A 209 24.95 4.69 -11.45
N VAL A 210 24.50 3.81 -10.58
CA VAL A 210 25.30 2.73 -10.02
C VAL A 210 25.09 1.46 -10.85
N PRO A 211 26.14 0.91 -11.50
CA PRO A 211 25.97 -0.32 -12.24
C PRO A 211 25.71 -1.52 -11.31
N PRO A 212 24.93 -2.52 -11.76
CA PRO A 212 24.67 -3.71 -10.98
C PRO A 212 25.98 -4.49 -10.69
N LYS A 213 26.07 -5.03 -9.49
CA LYS A 213 27.19 -5.86 -9.06
C LYS A 213 26.91 -7.33 -9.36
N ILE A 214 27.80 -7.94 -10.14
CA ILE A 214 27.74 -9.38 -10.42
C ILE A 214 28.82 -10.08 -9.62
N THR A 215 28.43 -11.10 -8.86
CA THR A 215 29.33 -11.92 -8.03
C THR A 215 29.19 -13.39 -8.41
N PRO A 216 30.30 -14.06 -8.83
CA PRO A 216 30.24 -15.49 -9.09
C PRO A 216 30.03 -16.27 -7.79
N LEU A 217 29.14 -17.25 -7.82
CA LEU A 217 28.89 -18.15 -6.69
C LEU A 217 29.58 -19.50 -6.94
N ASN A 218 30.40 -19.93 -5.98
CA ASN A 218 31.10 -21.23 -6.01
C ASN A 218 31.86 -21.54 -7.32
N PRO A 219 32.72 -20.62 -7.84
CA PRO A 219 33.37 -20.80 -9.14
C PRO A 219 34.22 -22.07 -9.23
N LYS A 220 34.77 -22.55 -8.11
CA LYS A 220 35.55 -23.79 -8.04
C LYS A 220 34.74 -25.07 -8.34
N GLN A 221 33.43 -24.99 -8.22
CA GLN A 221 32.51 -26.12 -8.45
C GLN A 221 31.88 -26.12 -9.85
N TRP A 222 32.09 -25.07 -10.65
CA TRP A 222 31.46 -24.97 -11.96
C TRP A 222 31.81 -26.11 -12.91
N GLY A 223 33.10 -26.50 -12.94
CA GLY A 223 33.55 -27.61 -13.77
C GLY A 223 32.96 -28.95 -13.37
N SER A 224 32.83 -29.22 -12.08
CA SER A 224 32.29 -30.50 -11.57
C SER A 224 30.77 -30.56 -11.65
N THR A 225 30.07 -29.45 -11.55
CA THR A 225 28.60 -29.40 -11.57
C THR A 225 28.03 -29.14 -12.95
N GLY A 226 28.84 -28.71 -13.92
CA GLY A 226 28.40 -28.26 -15.23
C GLY A 226 27.47 -27.02 -15.20
N ARG A 227 27.47 -26.28 -14.08
CA ARG A 227 26.61 -25.12 -13.88
C ARG A 227 27.42 -23.88 -13.50
N ILE A 228 27.16 -22.75 -14.16
CA ILE A 228 27.71 -21.45 -13.84
C ILE A 228 26.62 -20.65 -13.12
N VAL A 229 26.91 -20.19 -11.91
CA VAL A 229 25.95 -19.46 -11.07
C VAL A 229 26.53 -18.12 -10.66
N PHE A 230 25.76 -17.05 -10.88
CA PHE A 230 26.07 -15.69 -10.47
C PHE A 230 24.97 -15.15 -9.57
N LYS A 231 25.35 -14.28 -8.65
CA LYS A 231 24.46 -13.39 -7.94
C LYS A 231 24.57 -12.03 -8.57
N ALA A 232 23.48 -11.53 -9.15
CA ALA A 232 23.38 -10.12 -9.55
C ALA A 232 22.67 -9.35 -8.43
N LYS A 233 23.14 -8.17 -8.11
CA LYS A 233 22.52 -7.26 -7.15
C LYS A 233 22.66 -5.84 -7.66
N ASP A 234 21.57 -5.13 -7.73
CA ASP A 234 21.53 -3.68 -7.87
C ASP A 234 21.18 -3.07 -6.50
N GLU A 235 21.85 -1.98 -6.14
CA GLU A 235 21.69 -1.35 -4.83
C GLU A 235 20.55 -0.31 -4.85
N GLU A 236 20.20 0.22 -6.03
CA GLU A 236 19.25 1.31 -6.20
C GLU A 236 17.94 0.88 -6.85
N THR A 237 18.00 0.07 -7.90
CA THR A 237 16.81 -0.26 -8.70
C THR A 237 16.36 -1.72 -8.63
N GLY A 238 17.13 -2.56 -8.01
CA GLY A 238 16.73 -3.92 -8.02
C GLY A 238 17.25 -4.98 -7.37
#